data_3fe04b2304d89841382b428830028915
#
_entry.id   3fe04b2304d89841382b428830028915
#
_cell.length_a   1.000
_cell.length_b   1.000
_cell.length_c   1.000
_cell.angle_alpha   90.00
_cell.angle_beta   90.00
_cell.angle_gamma   90.00
#
_symmetry.space_group_name_H-M   'P 1'
#
loop_
_entity.id
_entity.type
_entity.pdbx_description
1 polymer ?
#
loop_
_entity_poly.entity_id
_entity_poly.type
_entity_poly.pdbx_seq_one_letter_code
_entity_poly.pdbx_strand_id
1 'polypeptide(L)'
;MRKFFAMLLAAMLCLSFAACGGKGGEQEVTVDAAAMFGALQNEVTYPDTATTLDSSMAGVLLGGELPEGTEAYLAANDSAYLRCAVFACQDAEAAKTAAAVVQRYIDDSIDAKYNPDEVALLQKATVHTNGRYVAVAVTDDADGVDKVIAKYFG
;
A
#
# COMPACT_ATOMS: atom_id res chain seq x y z
N MET A 1 -5.00 1.26 66.86
CA MET A 1 -5.08 0.25 65.80
C MET A 1 -5.99 0.64 64.60
N ARG A 2 -6.46 1.83 64.51
CA ARG A 2 -7.38 2.27 63.41
C ARG A 2 -6.68 3.06 62.26
N LYS A 3 -5.37 3.24 62.34
CA LYS A 3 -4.61 4.05 61.37
C LYS A 3 -3.77 3.24 60.39
N PHE A 4 -3.66 1.90 60.57
CA PHE A 4 -2.90 1.04 59.67
C PHE A 4 -3.73 0.40 58.55
N PHE A 5 -5.06 0.45 58.63
CA PHE A 5 -5.95 -0.12 57.62
C PHE A 5 -6.20 0.82 56.43
N ALA A 6 -5.94 2.11 56.59
CA ALA A 6 -6.15 3.09 55.53
C ALA A 6 -4.99 3.18 54.52
N MET A 7 -3.80 2.65 54.85
CA MET A 7 -2.61 2.69 54.01
C MET A 7 -2.45 1.49 53.08
N LEU A 8 -3.19 0.42 53.35
CA LEU A 8 -3.13 -0.80 52.52
C LEU A 8 -4.10 -0.78 51.32
N LEU A 9 -5.08 0.14 51.34
CA LEU A 9 -6.07 0.24 50.26
C LEU A 9 -5.61 1.18 49.11
N ALA A 10 -4.59 2.01 49.37
CA ALA A 10 -4.04 2.92 48.36
C ALA A 10 -2.96 2.27 47.48
N ALA A 11 -2.42 1.13 47.87
CA ALA A 11 -1.38 0.41 47.14
C ALA A 11 -1.94 -0.58 46.09
N MET A 12 -3.24 -0.88 46.10
CA MET A 12 -3.87 -1.84 45.18
C MET A 12 -4.49 -1.23 43.94
N LEU A 13 -4.46 0.09 43.79
CA LEU A 13 -5.04 0.80 42.62
C LEU A 13 -4.02 1.12 41.53
N CYS A 14 -2.75 0.81 41.71
CA CYS A 14 -1.71 1.08 40.69
C CYS A 14 -1.29 -0.13 39.87
N LEU A 15 -1.94 -1.29 40.02
CA LEU A 15 -1.56 -2.54 39.31
C LEU A 15 -2.57 -3.00 38.26
N SER A 16 -3.51 -2.14 37.88
CA SER A 16 -4.56 -2.49 36.89
C SER A 16 -4.32 -1.96 35.48
N PHE A 17 -3.12 -1.43 35.18
CA PHE A 17 -2.79 -0.95 33.83
C PHE A 17 -1.71 -1.76 33.10
N ALA A 18 -1.39 -2.97 33.58
CA ALA A 18 -0.41 -3.83 32.94
C ALA A 18 -1.02 -5.13 32.39
N ALA A 19 -2.26 -5.08 31.91
CA ALA A 19 -2.88 -6.22 31.24
C ALA A 19 -3.66 -5.78 29.99
N CYS A 20 -3.06 -4.92 29.17
CA CYS A 20 -3.28 -4.93 27.75
C CYS A 20 -1.98 -5.42 27.12
N GLY A 21 -1.78 -6.73 27.14
CA GLY A 21 -0.89 -7.42 26.25
C GLY A 21 -1.39 -7.24 24.83
N GLY A 22 -1.33 -6.00 24.32
CA GLY A 22 -1.46 -5.70 22.92
C GLY A 22 -0.25 -6.27 22.23
N LYS A 23 -0.47 -7.11 21.23
CA LYS A 23 0.44 -7.35 20.13
C LYS A 23 1.15 -6.05 19.81
N GLY A 24 2.50 -6.11 19.59
CA GLY A 24 3.36 -4.96 19.39
C GLY A 24 2.69 -3.90 18.53
N GLY A 25 2.71 -2.64 19.00
CA GLY A 25 2.10 -1.54 18.30
C GLY A 25 2.81 -1.35 16.96
N GLU A 26 2.24 -1.90 15.89
CA GLU A 26 2.43 -1.35 14.58
C GLU A 26 1.88 0.07 14.69
N GLN A 27 2.77 1.04 14.68
CA GLN A 27 2.36 2.42 14.48
C GLN A 27 1.56 2.42 13.20
N GLU A 28 0.28 2.73 13.27
CA GLU A 28 -0.57 2.86 12.09
C GLU A 28 -0.02 4.03 11.28
N VAL A 29 0.78 3.71 10.28
CA VAL A 29 1.36 4.71 9.38
C VAL A 29 0.19 5.30 8.60
N THR A 30 -0.08 6.57 8.82
CA THR A 30 -1.08 7.30 8.05
C THR A 30 -0.40 7.90 6.82
N VAL A 31 -0.68 7.33 5.66
CA VAL A 31 -0.18 7.82 4.37
C VAL A 31 -1.27 8.61 3.66
N ASP A 32 -0.93 9.77 3.13
CA ASP A 32 -1.76 10.45 2.15
C ASP A 32 -1.60 9.74 0.80
N ALA A 33 -2.53 8.82 0.50
CA ALA A 33 -2.47 7.98 -0.69
C ALA A 33 -2.57 8.79 -1.99
N ALA A 34 -3.37 9.87 -2.00
CA ALA A 34 -3.47 10.76 -3.15
C ALA A 34 -2.17 11.53 -3.41
N ALA A 35 -1.54 12.04 -2.33
CA ALA A 35 -0.25 12.73 -2.44
C ALA A 35 0.87 11.76 -2.88
N MET A 36 0.89 10.53 -2.35
CA MET A 36 1.82 9.49 -2.77
C MET A 36 1.65 9.13 -4.24
N PHE A 37 0.42 8.97 -4.70
CA PHE A 37 0.13 8.72 -6.12
C PHE A 37 0.60 9.87 -7.00
N GLY A 38 0.35 11.13 -6.59
CA GLY A 38 0.86 12.31 -7.27
C GLY A 38 2.40 12.34 -7.34
N ALA A 39 3.09 11.90 -6.28
CA ALA A 39 4.54 11.78 -6.27
C ALA A 39 5.02 10.68 -7.23
N LEU A 40 4.38 9.51 -7.25
CA LEU A 40 4.70 8.47 -8.23
C LEU A 40 4.54 8.96 -9.66
N GLN A 41 3.50 9.74 -9.97
CA GLN A 41 3.29 10.28 -11.32
C GLN A 41 4.31 11.34 -11.73
N ASN A 42 4.79 12.17 -10.79
CA ASN A 42 5.57 13.37 -11.11
C ASN A 42 7.06 13.28 -10.77
N GLU A 43 7.44 12.44 -9.82
CA GLU A 43 8.83 12.28 -9.33
C GLU A 43 9.52 11.02 -9.90
N VAL A 44 8.75 10.12 -10.52
CA VAL A 44 9.25 8.88 -11.16
C VAL A 44 9.21 9.05 -12.68
N THR A 45 10.24 8.58 -13.36
CA THR A 45 10.33 8.62 -14.84
C THR A 45 9.65 7.38 -15.44
N TYR A 46 8.79 7.58 -16.42
CA TYR A 46 8.16 6.51 -17.19
C TYR A 46 8.57 6.57 -18.66
N PRO A 47 8.57 5.42 -19.36
CA PRO A 47 8.95 5.39 -20.78
C PRO A 47 7.91 6.06 -21.71
N ASP A 48 6.69 6.24 -21.20
CA ASP A 48 5.56 6.80 -21.96
C ASP A 48 4.66 7.65 -21.06
N THR A 49 3.67 8.30 -21.66
CA THR A 49 2.69 9.10 -20.94
C THR A 49 1.69 8.20 -20.22
N ALA A 50 1.47 8.46 -18.93
CA ALA A 50 0.45 7.79 -18.13
C ALA A 50 -0.74 8.73 -17.88
N THR A 51 -1.94 8.23 -18.11
CA THR A 51 -3.20 8.94 -17.85
C THR A 51 -3.83 8.39 -16.57
N THR A 52 -4.24 9.28 -15.68
CA THR A 52 -5.00 8.91 -14.48
C THR A 52 -6.35 8.33 -14.87
N LEU A 53 -6.69 7.19 -14.29
CA LEU A 53 -7.96 6.51 -14.50
C LEU A 53 -8.89 6.74 -13.31
N ASP A 54 -10.20 6.60 -13.56
CA ASP A 54 -11.19 6.55 -12.49
C ASP A 54 -10.99 5.30 -11.62
N SER A 55 -11.21 5.43 -10.31
CA SER A 55 -11.03 4.32 -9.36
C SER A 55 -11.87 3.09 -9.70
N SER A 56 -13.03 3.26 -10.33
CA SER A 56 -13.90 2.17 -10.79
C SER A 56 -13.26 1.29 -11.88
N MET A 57 -12.23 1.80 -12.56
CA MET A 57 -11.49 1.06 -13.57
C MET A 57 -10.46 0.11 -12.99
N ALA A 58 -10.16 0.19 -11.68
CA ALA A 58 -9.10 -0.61 -11.08
C ALA A 58 -9.32 -2.11 -11.24
N GLY A 59 -10.53 -2.61 -10.96
CA GLY A 59 -10.87 -4.03 -11.12
C GLY A 59 -10.79 -4.51 -12.58
N VAL A 60 -11.20 -3.65 -13.52
CA VAL A 60 -11.15 -3.95 -14.96
C VAL A 60 -9.69 -4.03 -15.43
N LEU A 61 -8.87 -3.04 -15.06
CA LEU A 61 -7.46 -2.97 -15.44
C LEU A 61 -6.67 -4.15 -14.87
N LEU A 62 -6.88 -4.45 -13.58
CA LEU A 62 -6.13 -5.50 -12.88
C LEU A 62 -6.69 -6.91 -13.11
N GLY A 63 -7.83 -7.04 -13.78
CA GLY A 63 -8.47 -8.34 -14.01
C GLY A 63 -8.90 -9.05 -12.73
N GLY A 64 -9.23 -8.29 -11.67
CA GLY A 64 -9.63 -8.84 -10.37
C GLY A 64 -10.27 -7.81 -9.46
N GLU A 65 -11.09 -8.29 -8.54
CA GLU A 65 -11.77 -7.43 -7.57
C GLU A 65 -10.81 -7.03 -6.44
N LEU A 66 -10.83 -5.75 -6.12
CA LEU A 66 -10.17 -5.23 -4.92
C LEU A 66 -11.07 -5.43 -3.69
N PRO A 67 -10.50 -5.51 -2.48
CA PRO A 67 -11.29 -5.56 -1.25
C PRO A 67 -12.26 -4.40 -1.15
N GLU A 68 -13.42 -4.64 -0.57
CA GLU A 68 -14.44 -3.61 -0.35
C GLU A 68 -13.86 -2.43 0.45
N GLY A 69 -14.26 -1.22 0.09
CA GLY A 69 -13.79 0.02 0.74
C GLY A 69 -12.35 0.40 0.41
N THR A 70 -11.72 -0.22 -0.60
CA THR A 70 -10.41 0.21 -1.09
C THR A 70 -10.57 1.49 -1.92
N GLU A 71 -9.84 2.54 -1.53
CA GLU A 71 -9.63 3.72 -2.37
C GLU A 71 -8.48 3.45 -3.33
N ALA A 72 -8.74 3.58 -4.63
CA ALA A 72 -7.77 3.28 -5.67
C ALA A 72 -7.38 4.55 -6.44
N TYR A 73 -6.09 4.79 -6.54
CA TYR A 73 -5.48 5.82 -7.38
C TYR A 73 -4.59 5.10 -8.38
N LEU A 74 -4.83 5.27 -9.68
CA LEU A 74 -4.11 4.53 -10.70
C LEU A 74 -3.95 5.32 -11.98
N ALA A 75 -2.87 5.05 -12.70
CA ALA A 75 -2.59 5.57 -14.02
C ALA A 75 -2.09 4.46 -14.95
N ALA A 76 -2.51 4.51 -16.19
CA ALA A 76 -2.13 3.59 -17.24
C ALA A 76 -1.70 4.34 -18.51
N ASN A 77 -0.91 3.70 -19.36
CA ASN A 77 -0.58 4.24 -20.66
C ASN A 77 -1.72 4.05 -21.67
N ASP A 78 -1.56 4.58 -22.88
CA ASP A 78 -2.56 4.51 -23.95
C ASP A 78 -2.90 3.08 -24.40
N SER A 79 -2.02 2.11 -24.11
CA SER A 79 -2.24 0.67 -24.35
C SER A 79 -2.88 -0.06 -23.17
N ALA A 80 -3.36 0.67 -22.18
CA ALA A 80 -3.99 0.15 -20.96
C ALA A 80 -3.06 -0.72 -20.08
N TYR A 81 -1.74 -0.50 -20.12
CA TYR A 81 -0.82 -1.07 -19.17
C TYR A 81 -0.66 -0.17 -17.95
N LEU A 82 -0.73 -0.76 -16.77
CA LEU A 82 -0.51 -0.06 -15.50
C LEU A 82 0.87 0.63 -15.49
N ARG A 83 0.91 1.90 -15.08
CA ARG A 83 2.16 2.62 -14.83
C ARG A 83 2.42 2.85 -13.36
N CYS A 84 1.44 3.32 -12.63
CA CYS A 84 1.52 3.37 -11.19
C CYS A 84 0.15 3.27 -10.54
N ALA A 85 0.14 2.81 -9.29
CA ALA A 85 -1.06 2.82 -8.47
C ALA A 85 -0.73 2.92 -6.99
N VAL A 86 -1.65 3.50 -6.23
CA VAL A 86 -1.68 3.48 -4.78
C VAL A 86 -3.08 3.07 -4.34
N PHE A 87 -3.15 2.12 -3.41
CA PHE A 87 -4.40 1.63 -2.83
C PHE A 87 -4.38 1.88 -1.34
N ALA A 88 -5.43 2.52 -0.82
CA ALA A 88 -5.69 2.66 0.60
C ALA A 88 -6.84 1.71 0.97
N CYS A 89 -6.51 0.64 1.66
CA CYS A 89 -7.45 -0.40 2.07
C CYS A 89 -8.03 -0.12 3.46
N GLN A 90 -8.99 -0.91 3.91
CA GLN A 90 -9.57 -0.76 5.25
C GLN A 90 -8.57 -1.13 6.36
N ASP A 91 -7.78 -2.17 6.13
CA ASP A 91 -6.79 -2.69 7.07
C ASP A 91 -5.62 -3.38 6.34
N ALA A 92 -4.66 -3.89 7.11
CA ALA A 92 -3.48 -4.56 6.57
C ALA A 92 -3.80 -5.91 5.91
N GLU A 93 -4.87 -6.59 6.29
CA GLU A 93 -5.27 -7.85 5.66
C GLU A 93 -5.89 -7.60 4.28
N ALA A 94 -6.74 -6.57 4.17
CA ALA A 94 -7.24 -6.09 2.90
C ALA A 94 -6.10 -5.62 1.98
N ALA A 95 -5.07 -4.95 2.54
CA ALA A 95 -3.89 -4.55 1.76
C ALA A 95 -3.12 -5.76 1.19
N LYS A 96 -2.97 -6.84 1.95
CA LYS A 96 -2.36 -8.08 1.43
C LYS A 96 -3.16 -8.66 0.27
N THR A 97 -4.48 -8.64 0.37
CA THR A 97 -5.36 -9.11 -0.70
C THR A 97 -5.25 -8.23 -1.95
N ALA A 98 -5.24 -6.90 -1.78
CA ALA A 98 -5.04 -5.95 -2.88
C ALA A 98 -3.66 -6.15 -3.53
N ALA A 99 -2.60 -6.30 -2.73
CA ALA A 99 -1.25 -6.58 -3.23
C ALA A 99 -1.20 -7.87 -4.06
N ALA A 100 -1.90 -8.93 -3.63
CA ALA A 100 -1.98 -10.18 -4.38
C ALA A 100 -2.71 -10.01 -5.73
N VAL A 101 -3.74 -9.16 -5.80
CA VAL A 101 -4.41 -8.83 -7.08
C VAL A 101 -3.44 -8.11 -8.02
N VAL A 102 -2.69 -7.14 -7.54
CA VAL A 102 -1.68 -6.41 -8.32
C VAL A 102 -0.56 -7.36 -8.79
N GLN A 103 -0.05 -8.21 -7.91
CA GLN A 103 0.99 -9.17 -8.26
C GLN A 103 0.51 -10.14 -9.33
N ARG A 104 -0.71 -10.65 -9.22
CA ARG A 104 -1.30 -11.53 -10.24
C ARG A 104 -1.42 -10.81 -11.59
N TYR A 105 -1.85 -9.55 -11.61
CA TYR A 105 -1.88 -8.75 -12.85
C TYR A 105 -0.49 -8.69 -13.51
N ILE A 106 0.56 -8.45 -12.71
CA ILE A 106 1.95 -8.42 -13.21
C ILE A 106 2.34 -9.77 -13.80
N ASP A 107 2.11 -10.85 -13.07
CA ASP A 107 2.47 -12.22 -13.47
C ASP A 107 1.72 -12.64 -14.74
N ASP A 108 0.42 -12.43 -14.80
CA ASP A 108 -0.43 -12.74 -15.97
C ASP A 108 -0.02 -11.91 -17.19
N SER A 109 0.36 -10.65 -17.00
CA SER A 109 0.81 -9.78 -18.08
C SER A 109 2.19 -10.19 -18.62
N ILE A 110 3.08 -10.67 -17.76
CA ILE A 110 4.37 -11.24 -18.16
C ILE A 110 4.16 -12.53 -18.94
N ASP A 111 3.30 -13.41 -18.47
CA ASP A 111 3.00 -14.71 -19.12
C ASP A 111 2.32 -14.56 -20.47
N ALA A 112 1.51 -13.52 -20.64
CA ALA A 112 0.83 -13.21 -21.90
C ALA A 112 1.79 -12.84 -23.04
N LYS A 113 2.95 -12.23 -22.73
CA LYS A 113 4.06 -11.92 -23.65
C LYS A 113 3.68 -11.12 -24.91
N TYR A 114 2.64 -10.31 -24.84
CA TYR A 114 2.17 -9.54 -25.99
C TYR A 114 3.13 -8.45 -26.44
N ASN A 115 3.85 -7.85 -25.49
CA ASN A 115 4.79 -6.77 -25.76
C ASN A 115 6.09 -7.02 -24.97
N PRO A 116 7.23 -7.35 -25.62
CA PRO A 116 8.50 -7.64 -24.95
C PRO A 116 9.04 -6.49 -24.11
N ASP A 117 8.86 -5.23 -24.56
CA ASP A 117 9.33 -4.05 -23.84
C ASP A 117 8.52 -3.85 -22.55
N GLU A 118 7.21 -4.10 -22.60
CA GLU A 118 6.33 -4.06 -21.45
C GLU A 118 6.66 -5.18 -20.45
N VAL A 119 6.91 -6.40 -20.94
CA VAL A 119 7.35 -7.51 -20.09
C VAL A 119 8.64 -7.17 -19.35
N ALA A 120 9.59 -6.52 -20.00
CA ALA A 120 10.86 -6.11 -19.38
C ALA A 120 10.65 -5.08 -18.25
N LEU A 121 9.65 -4.20 -18.37
CA LEU A 121 9.28 -3.25 -17.31
C LEU A 121 8.55 -3.96 -16.16
N LEU A 122 7.59 -4.81 -16.47
CA LEU A 122 6.81 -5.58 -15.48
C LEU A 122 7.69 -6.49 -14.63
N GLN A 123 8.73 -7.08 -15.20
CA GLN A 123 9.71 -7.89 -14.47
C GLN A 123 10.52 -7.11 -13.43
N LYS A 124 10.59 -5.79 -13.55
CA LYS A 124 11.26 -4.89 -12.59
C LYS A 124 10.28 -4.31 -11.56
N ALA A 125 8.98 -4.40 -11.80
CA ALA A 125 7.97 -3.85 -10.92
C ALA A 125 7.99 -4.57 -9.58
N THR A 126 7.88 -3.80 -8.49
CA THR A 126 7.77 -4.33 -7.13
C THR A 126 6.49 -3.78 -6.50
N VAL A 127 5.74 -4.66 -5.86
CA VAL A 127 4.57 -4.27 -5.07
C VAL A 127 5.02 -3.99 -3.63
N HIS A 128 4.85 -2.76 -3.19
CA HIS A 128 5.21 -2.30 -1.86
C HIS A 128 3.97 -2.22 -0.97
N THR A 129 4.10 -2.66 0.27
CA THR A 129 3.00 -2.61 1.26
C THR A 129 3.48 -2.00 2.55
N ASN A 130 2.66 -1.14 3.18
CA ASN A 130 2.88 -0.65 4.53
C ASN A 130 1.54 -0.45 5.23
N GLY A 131 1.30 -1.20 6.32
CA GLY A 131 0.01 -1.20 7.00
C GLY A 131 -1.13 -1.51 6.01
N ARG A 132 -2.09 -0.59 5.88
CA ARG A 132 -3.24 -0.72 4.99
C ARG A 132 -3.02 -0.19 3.56
N TYR A 133 -1.78 0.18 3.21
CA TYR A 133 -1.46 0.79 1.92
C TYR A 133 -0.68 -0.15 1.01
N VAL A 134 -0.96 -0.05 -0.29
CA VAL A 134 -0.23 -0.77 -1.34
C VAL A 134 0.20 0.25 -2.39
N ALA A 135 1.43 0.17 -2.88
CA ALA A 135 1.92 1.00 -3.96
C ALA A 135 2.68 0.15 -4.98
N VAL A 136 2.57 0.52 -6.25
CA VAL A 136 3.29 -0.12 -7.36
C VAL A 136 3.63 0.92 -8.42
N ALA A 137 4.79 0.75 -9.06
CA ALA A 137 5.15 1.47 -10.27
C ALA A 137 5.79 0.51 -11.27
N VAL A 138 5.41 0.63 -12.55
CA VAL A 138 5.91 -0.18 -13.66
C VAL A 138 6.80 0.72 -14.52
N THR A 139 8.09 0.72 -14.20
CA THR A 139 9.10 1.59 -14.78
C THR A 139 10.49 0.94 -14.66
N ASP A 140 11.47 1.50 -15.35
CA ASP A 140 12.89 1.19 -15.17
C ASP A 140 13.61 2.18 -14.22
N ASP A 141 12.92 3.24 -13.76
CA ASP A 141 13.40 4.21 -12.77
C ASP A 141 13.22 3.70 -11.33
N ALA A 142 13.96 2.65 -10.96
CA ALA A 142 13.91 2.07 -9.61
C ALA A 142 14.29 3.08 -8.52
N ASP A 143 15.28 3.95 -8.78
CA ASP A 143 15.74 4.96 -7.82
C ASP A 143 14.65 6.01 -7.52
N GLY A 144 13.89 6.40 -8.54
CA GLY A 144 12.74 7.30 -8.38
C GLY A 144 11.64 6.66 -7.53
N VAL A 145 11.31 5.40 -7.80
CA VAL A 145 10.33 4.63 -7.01
C VAL A 145 10.77 4.52 -5.56
N ASP A 146 12.02 4.11 -5.31
CA ASP A 146 12.54 3.92 -3.95
C ASP A 146 12.51 5.21 -3.13
N LYS A 147 12.78 6.37 -3.74
CA LYS A 147 12.67 7.68 -3.07
C LYS A 147 11.24 7.99 -2.66
N VAL A 148 10.26 7.74 -3.52
CA VAL A 148 8.85 7.96 -3.20
C VAL A 148 8.40 6.99 -2.12
N ILE A 149 8.74 5.71 -2.23
CA ILE A 149 8.41 4.71 -1.22
C ILE A 149 9.00 5.09 0.14
N ALA A 150 10.28 5.44 0.22
CA ALA A 150 10.92 5.86 1.46
C ALA A 150 10.29 7.13 2.05
N LYS A 151 9.85 8.07 1.23
CA LYS A 151 9.20 9.31 1.67
C LYS A 151 7.85 9.07 2.34
N TYR A 152 7.07 8.11 1.86
CA TYR A 152 5.70 7.86 2.30
C TYR A 152 5.55 6.63 3.20
N PHE A 153 6.38 5.63 3.03
CA PHE A 153 6.33 4.40 3.83
C PHE A 153 7.38 4.34 4.94
N GLY A 154 8.37 5.23 4.91
CA GLY A 154 9.40 5.35 5.94
C GLY A 154 10.62 4.48 5.72
#